data_d5c9fab933d56641a0a443a91deb70bc
#
_entry.id   d5c9fab933d56641a0a443a91deb70bc
#
_cell.length_a   1.000
_cell.length_b   1.000
_cell.length_c   1.000
_cell.angle_alpha   90.00
_cell.angle_beta   90.00
_cell.angle_gamma   90.00
#
_symmetry.space_group_name_H-M   'P 1'
#
loop_
_entity.id
_entity.type
_entity.pdbx_description
1 polymer ?
#
loop_
_entity_poly.entity_id
_entity_poly.type
_entity_poly.pdbx_seq_one_letter_code
_entity_poly.pdbx_strand_id
1 'polypeptide(L)'
;NFYAPILAELYGVMGFDWIWIDCEHGSSNDAETENVVRAAELYDLTPIVRVPNSEPSTLLRFLDRGAQGLIVPHISTKQEAEAVAKASHYYPMGDRSSATGGRTNQLGSGLAPAEYYEAANRETLIITMIETPEAVENAQEIASVSGIDAILVGSSDLTQAMGMPGPLEVDAAIDKVIAGAKAAGKLVGVAGAGMTVNNIGRFQHFAGKGVQLLSAGAQDFIRQSGGDFLKALR
;
A
#
# COMPACT_ATOMS: atom_id res chain seq x y z
N ASN A 1 -9.60 6.08 -6.33
CA ASN A 1 -8.79 6.90 -7.24
C ASN A 1 -9.29 8.34 -7.38
N PHE A 2 -9.89 8.93 -6.34
CA PHE A 2 -10.31 10.33 -6.33
C PHE A 2 -10.07 10.94 -4.95
N TYR A 3 -9.76 12.23 -4.95
CA TYR A 3 -9.56 13.00 -3.74
C TYR A 3 -10.88 13.19 -2.99
N ALA A 4 -10.98 12.65 -1.78
CA ALA A 4 -12.17 12.80 -0.93
C ALA A 4 -11.86 12.51 0.55
N PRO A 5 -11.37 13.47 1.33
CA PRO A 5 -11.10 13.29 2.77
C PRO A 5 -12.30 12.74 3.54
N ILE A 6 -13.51 13.18 3.22
CA ILE A 6 -14.76 12.70 3.86
C ILE A 6 -14.98 11.18 3.69
N LEU A 7 -14.48 10.56 2.61
CA LEU A 7 -14.54 9.11 2.47
C LEU A 7 -13.57 8.41 3.42
N ALA A 8 -12.42 9.00 3.72
CA ALA A 8 -11.52 8.45 4.74
C ALA A 8 -12.19 8.43 6.12
N GLU A 9 -12.86 9.53 6.49
CA GLU A 9 -13.64 9.59 7.73
C GLU A 9 -14.75 8.52 7.75
N LEU A 10 -15.50 8.40 6.64
CA LEU A 10 -16.58 7.40 6.53
C LEU A 10 -16.06 5.97 6.67
N TYR A 11 -14.93 5.63 6.03
CA TYR A 11 -14.33 4.31 6.15
C TYR A 11 -13.80 4.04 7.56
N GLY A 12 -13.23 5.03 8.23
CA GLY A 12 -12.86 4.90 9.65
C GLY A 12 -14.07 4.62 10.53
N VAL A 13 -15.18 5.37 10.37
CA VAL A 13 -16.44 5.10 11.08
C VAL A 13 -17.01 3.70 10.80
N MET A 14 -16.81 3.18 9.59
CA MET A 14 -17.24 1.83 9.22
C MET A 14 -16.35 0.72 9.79
N GLY A 15 -15.17 1.06 10.33
CA GLY A 15 -14.26 0.12 10.97
C GLY A 15 -13.29 -0.57 10.00
N PHE A 16 -12.92 0.10 8.90
CA PHE A 16 -11.78 -0.35 8.10
C PHE A 16 -10.48 -0.11 8.86
N ASP A 17 -9.49 -0.99 8.68
CA ASP A 17 -8.20 -0.89 9.37
C ASP A 17 -7.26 0.12 8.70
N TRP A 18 -7.34 0.26 7.38
CA TRP A 18 -6.46 1.11 6.60
C TRP A 18 -7.13 1.66 5.33
N ILE A 19 -6.59 2.75 4.81
CA ILE A 19 -7.00 3.35 3.54
C ILE A 19 -5.83 3.40 2.57
N TRP A 20 -6.09 3.00 1.33
CA TRP A 20 -5.16 3.15 0.21
C TRP A 20 -5.40 4.49 -0.48
N ILE A 21 -4.44 5.40 -0.35
CA ILE A 21 -4.41 6.67 -1.06
C ILE A 21 -3.58 6.47 -2.31
N ASP A 22 -4.23 6.53 -3.46
CA ASP A 22 -3.60 6.23 -4.75
C ASP A 22 -3.09 7.51 -5.42
N CYS A 23 -1.76 7.70 -5.42
CA CYS A 23 -1.08 8.83 -6.06
C CYS A 23 -0.37 8.45 -7.36
N GLU A 24 -0.47 7.19 -7.79
CA GLU A 24 0.02 6.72 -9.08
C GLU A 24 -1.04 6.88 -10.18
N HIS A 25 -2.22 6.26 -10.00
CA HIS A 25 -3.35 6.34 -10.92
C HIS A 25 -4.51 7.22 -10.41
N GLY A 26 -4.38 7.74 -9.21
CA GLY A 26 -5.32 8.66 -8.61
C GLY A 26 -5.07 10.12 -9.02
N SER A 27 -5.98 10.99 -8.61
CA SER A 27 -5.87 12.43 -8.89
C SER A 27 -5.16 13.22 -7.79
N SER A 28 -4.84 12.58 -6.65
CA SER A 28 -4.31 13.28 -5.48
C SER A 28 -2.82 13.63 -5.64
N ASN A 29 -2.49 14.87 -5.37
CA ASN A 29 -1.12 15.34 -5.17
C ASN A 29 -0.71 15.22 -3.68
N ASP A 30 0.52 15.59 -3.34
CA ASP A 30 1.03 15.46 -1.97
C ASP A 30 0.30 16.35 -0.94
N ALA A 31 -0.18 17.54 -1.31
CA ALA A 31 -0.95 18.40 -0.41
C ALA A 31 -2.37 17.86 -0.17
N GLU A 32 -3.01 17.33 -1.19
CA GLU A 32 -4.31 16.66 -1.09
C GLU A 32 -4.18 15.36 -0.27
N THR A 33 -3.11 14.60 -0.48
CA THR A 33 -2.79 13.42 0.33
C THR A 33 -2.69 13.76 1.80
N GLU A 34 -2.01 14.85 2.17
CA GLU A 34 -1.92 15.31 3.56
C GLU A 34 -3.30 15.57 4.19
N ASN A 35 -4.28 16.07 3.42
CA ASN A 35 -5.64 16.26 3.92
C ASN A 35 -6.39 14.93 4.12
N VAL A 36 -6.18 13.93 3.25
CA VAL A 36 -6.75 12.60 3.43
C VAL A 36 -6.11 11.90 4.63
N VAL A 37 -4.80 12.06 4.84
CA VAL A 37 -4.09 11.55 6.02
C VAL A 37 -4.69 12.13 7.32
N ARG A 38 -4.91 13.46 7.38
CA ARG A 38 -5.56 14.10 8.54
C ARG A 38 -6.95 13.54 8.84
N ALA A 39 -7.74 13.30 7.78
CA ALA A 39 -9.06 12.71 7.92
C ALA A 39 -9.00 11.26 8.43
N ALA A 40 -8.06 10.47 7.95
CA ALA A 40 -7.85 9.09 8.40
C ALA A 40 -7.44 9.03 9.89
N GLU A 41 -6.53 9.89 10.32
CA GLU A 41 -6.05 9.97 11.71
C GLU A 41 -7.14 10.28 12.72
N LEU A 42 -8.25 10.94 12.33
CA LEU A 42 -9.39 11.21 13.22
C LEU A 42 -10.11 9.95 13.69
N TYR A 43 -9.96 8.85 12.99
CA TYR A 43 -10.70 7.60 13.22
C TYR A 43 -9.80 6.37 13.31
N ASP A 44 -8.52 6.55 13.68
CA ASP A 44 -7.51 5.49 13.80
C ASP A 44 -7.37 4.61 12.53
N LEU A 45 -7.67 5.20 11.36
CA LEU A 45 -7.55 4.55 10.05
C LEU A 45 -6.13 4.75 9.52
N THR A 46 -5.38 3.68 9.28
CA THR A 46 -3.99 3.76 8.81
C THR A 46 -3.90 4.27 7.36
N PRO A 47 -3.33 5.46 7.11
CA PRO A 47 -3.16 5.99 5.75
C PRO A 47 -1.92 5.39 5.08
N ILE A 48 -2.12 4.55 4.06
CA ILE A 48 -1.06 3.97 3.23
C ILE A 48 -1.15 4.60 1.84
N VAL A 49 -0.05 5.18 1.36
CA VAL A 49 0.01 5.89 0.09
C VAL A 49 0.69 5.03 -0.97
N ARG A 50 0.03 4.78 -2.10
CA ARG A 50 0.72 4.32 -3.28
C ARG A 50 1.35 5.51 -3.98
N VAL A 51 2.68 5.54 -4.00
CA VAL A 51 3.47 6.60 -4.60
C VAL A 51 3.57 6.44 -6.12
N PRO A 52 3.78 7.52 -6.89
CA PRO A 52 3.86 7.43 -8.35
C PRO A 52 5.17 6.80 -8.87
N ASN A 53 6.20 6.71 -8.05
CA ASN A 53 7.50 6.13 -8.41
C ASN A 53 8.35 5.88 -7.15
N SER A 54 9.51 5.24 -7.32
CA SER A 54 10.44 4.88 -6.24
C SER A 54 11.53 5.93 -5.98
N GLU A 55 11.44 7.13 -6.55
CA GLU A 55 12.44 8.17 -6.36
C GLU A 55 12.54 8.61 -4.89
N PRO A 56 13.75 8.74 -4.31
CA PRO A 56 13.92 9.10 -2.90
C PRO A 56 13.19 10.38 -2.49
N SER A 57 13.17 11.39 -3.36
CA SER A 57 12.46 12.65 -3.12
C SER A 57 10.93 12.47 -3.08
N THR A 58 10.39 11.52 -3.84
CA THR A 58 8.97 11.17 -3.83
C THR A 58 8.61 10.46 -2.52
N LEU A 59 9.36 9.43 -2.13
CA LEU A 59 9.13 8.68 -0.89
C LEU A 59 9.19 9.62 0.32
N LEU A 60 10.22 10.47 0.39
CA LEU A 60 10.40 11.49 1.43
C LEU A 60 9.16 12.39 1.56
N ARG A 61 8.66 12.94 0.45
CA ARG A 61 7.54 13.90 0.47
C ARG A 61 6.28 13.30 1.05
N PHE A 62 5.91 12.08 0.67
CA PHE A 62 4.70 11.43 1.19
C PHE A 62 4.86 11.01 2.66
N LEU A 63 6.02 10.52 3.06
CA LEU A 63 6.32 10.23 4.47
C LEU A 63 6.28 11.50 5.33
N ASP A 64 6.78 12.63 4.85
CA ASP A 64 6.73 13.91 5.57
C ASP A 64 5.31 14.51 5.63
N ARG A 65 4.39 14.09 4.74
CA ARG A 65 2.96 14.42 4.80
C ARG A 65 2.16 13.55 5.77
N GLY A 66 2.81 12.55 6.37
CA GLY A 66 2.21 11.70 7.41
C GLY A 66 1.65 10.39 6.91
N ALA A 67 2.02 9.94 5.70
CA ALA A 67 1.77 8.56 5.31
C ALA A 67 2.39 7.63 6.36
N GLN A 68 1.61 6.72 6.90
CA GLN A 68 2.08 5.71 7.86
C GLN A 68 2.63 4.46 7.14
N GLY A 69 2.38 4.38 5.85
CA GLY A 69 3.02 3.39 4.98
C GLY A 69 3.06 3.86 3.53
N LEU A 70 3.99 3.28 2.77
CA LEU A 70 4.10 3.47 1.34
C LEU A 70 3.90 2.15 0.61
N ILE A 71 3.14 2.19 -0.49
CA ILE A 71 3.11 1.15 -1.51
C ILE A 71 3.94 1.68 -2.67
N VAL A 72 5.06 1.02 -2.96
CA VAL A 72 5.99 1.44 -3.99
C VAL A 72 5.84 0.54 -5.21
N PRO A 73 5.36 1.07 -6.36
CA PRO A 73 5.12 0.29 -7.56
C PRO A 73 6.41 -0.10 -8.29
N HIS A 74 6.30 -1.05 -9.22
CA HIS A 74 7.32 -1.44 -10.18
C HIS A 74 8.66 -1.92 -9.59
N ILE A 75 8.61 -2.65 -8.48
CA ILE A 75 9.79 -3.26 -7.86
C ILE A 75 9.93 -4.70 -8.36
N SER A 76 10.94 -4.95 -9.17
CA SER A 76 11.20 -6.25 -9.80
C SER A 76 12.45 -6.96 -9.30
N THR A 77 13.33 -6.26 -8.61
CA THR A 77 14.60 -6.79 -8.14
C THR A 77 14.86 -6.49 -6.66
N LYS A 78 15.73 -7.30 -6.06
CA LYS A 78 16.21 -7.07 -4.69
C LYS A 78 16.90 -5.71 -4.55
N GLN A 79 17.69 -5.31 -5.53
CA GLN A 79 18.42 -4.03 -5.53
C GLN A 79 17.47 -2.83 -5.50
N GLU A 80 16.37 -2.88 -6.26
CA GLU A 80 15.35 -1.83 -6.21
C GLU A 80 14.68 -1.78 -4.84
N ALA A 81 14.36 -2.93 -4.24
CA ALA A 81 13.81 -3.00 -2.90
C ALA A 81 14.79 -2.46 -1.84
N GLU A 82 16.09 -2.74 -1.95
CA GLU A 82 17.13 -2.20 -1.08
C GLU A 82 17.21 -0.66 -1.19
N ALA A 83 17.10 -0.12 -2.42
CA ALA A 83 17.08 1.33 -2.64
C ALA A 83 15.85 2.00 -2.01
N VAL A 84 14.67 1.39 -2.14
CA VAL A 84 13.43 1.84 -1.50
C VAL A 84 13.55 1.81 0.03
N ALA A 85 14.00 0.70 0.60
CA ALA A 85 14.17 0.56 2.04
C ALA A 85 15.13 1.63 2.60
N LYS A 86 16.26 1.83 1.92
CA LYS A 86 17.27 2.82 2.29
C LYS A 86 16.74 4.25 2.25
N ALA A 87 15.99 4.62 1.20
CA ALA A 87 15.43 5.96 1.03
C ALA A 87 14.27 6.27 1.99
N SER A 88 13.60 5.24 2.51
CA SER A 88 12.41 5.37 3.37
C SER A 88 12.74 5.44 4.86
N HIS A 89 13.91 4.98 5.28
CA HIS A 89 14.31 4.90 6.69
C HIS A 89 15.41 5.89 7.04
N TYR A 90 15.41 6.35 8.30
CA TYR A 90 16.49 7.13 8.88
C TYR A 90 17.67 6.22 9.27
N TYR A 91 18.87 6.82 9.46
CA TYR A 91 20.02 6.11 10.03
C TYR A 91 19.64 5.39 11.35
N PRO A 92 20.13 4.16 11.62
CA PRO A 92 21.12 3.41 10.84
C PRO A 92 20.52 2.52 9.72
N MET A 93 19.20 2.47 9.56
CA MET A 93 18.52 1.62 8.57
C MET A 93 18.59 2.16 7.14
N GLY A 94 18.72 3.49 6.99
CA GLY A 94 18.75 4.15 5.71
C GLY A 94 19.34 5.56 5.76
N ASP A 95 19.04 6.36 4.76
CA ASP A 95 19.55 7.72 4.55
C ASP A 95 18.45 8.75 4.25
N ARG A 96 17.19 8.47 4.66
CA ARG A 96 16.09 9.41 4.56
C ARG A 96 16.48 10.76 5.16
N SER A 97 16.23 11.85 4.44
CA SER A 97 16.51 13.21 4.92
C SER A 97 15.63 13.59 6.11
N SER A 98 16.21 14.27 7.09
CA SER A 98 15.57 14.63 8.34
C SER A 98 14.62 15.82 8.21
N ALA A 99 13.41 15.69 8.77
CA ALA A 99 12.40 16.76 8.86
C ALA A 99 11.67 16.73 10.21
N THR A 100 12.39 16.85 11.33
CA THR A 100 11.83 16.79 12.69
C THR A 100 10.88 17.94 13.06
N GLY A 101 10.88 19.05 12.28
CA GLY A 101 9.97 20.19 12.45
C GLY A 101 8.62 20.04 11.72
N GLY A 102 8.39 18.91 11.02
CA GLY A 102 7.16 18.65 10.27
C GLY A 102 5.98 18.19 11.12
N ARG A 103 4.82 18.02 10.46
CA ARG A 103 3.59 17.57 11.13
C ARG A 103 3.74 16.18 11.77
N THR A 104 4.52 15.29 11.19
CA THR A 104 4.78 13.94 11.68
C THR A 104 5.47 13.89 13.04
N ASN A 105 6.08 14.99 13.46
CA ASN A 105 6.63 15.18 14.80
C ASN A 105 5.96 16.38 15.51
N GLN A 106 4.64 16.53 15.38
CA GLN A 106 3.83 17.55 16.07
C GLN A 106 4.38 18.98 15.86
N LEU A 107 4.79 19.29 14.61
CA LEU A 107 5.38 20.58 14.23
C LEU A 107 6.64 20.96 15.08
N GLY A 108 7.43 19.94 15.42
CA GLY A 108 8.66 20.07 16.19
C GLY A 108 8.48 20.09 17.71
N SER A 109 7.25 19.88 18.22
CA SER A 109 6.96 19.79 19.67
C SER A 109 6.75 18.35 20.17
N GLY A 110 6.95 17.35 19.29
CA GLY A 110 6.84 15.94 19.64
C GLY A 110 8.12 15.35 20.27
N LEU A 111 8.56 14.24 19.76
CA LEU A 111 9.74 13.53 20.26
C LEU A 111 11.04 14.28 19.96
N ALA A 112 12.06 14.07 20.80
CA ALA A 112 13.42 14.48 20.50
C ALA A 112 13.91 13.81 19.20
N PRO A 113 14.83 14.42 18.41
CA PRO A 113 15.21 13.91 17.09
C PRO A 113 15.58 12.41 17.07
N ALA A 114 16.40 11.95 17.99
CA ALA A 114 16.82 10.54 18.03
C ALA A 114 15.64 9.59 18.27
N GLU A 115 14.79 9.91 19.24
CA GLU A 115 13.58 9.14 19.54
C GLU A 115 12.58 9.13 18.38
N TYR A 116 12.46 10.28 17.69
CA TYR A 116 11.60 10.39 16.50
C TYR A 116 12.09 9.49 15.37
N TYR A 117 13.40 9.46 15.10
CA TYR A 117 13.94 8.59 14.02
C TYR A 117 13.76 7.11 14.33
N GLU A 118 13.98 6.70 15.58
CA GLU A 118 13.74 5.33 16.01
C GLU A 118 12.25 4.94 15.88
N ALA A 119 11.37 5.81 16.34
CA ALA A 119 9.93 5.59 16.23
C ALA A 119 9.49 5.52 14.76
N ALA A 120 9.94 6.47 13.92
CA ALA A 120 9.62 6.48 12.50
C ALA A 120 10.13 5.23 11.78
N ASN A 121 11.35 4.78 12.07
CA ASN A 121 11.89 3.53 11.48
C ASN A 121 11.12 2.29 11.89
N ARG A 122 10.54 2.27 13.09
CA ARG A 122 9.77 1.13 13.61
C ARG A 122 8.32 1.12 13.12
N GLU A 123 7.71 2.30 13.00
CA GLU A 123 6.27 2.43 12.75
C GLU A 123 5.91 2.64 11.26
N THR A 124 6.89 2.99 10.41
CA THR A 124 6.63 3.19 8.97
C THR A 124 6.57 1.86 8.24
N LEU A 125 5.45 1.60 7.54
CA LEU A 125 5.24 0.38 6.76
C LEU A 125 5.71 0.58 5.31
N ILE A 126 6.68 -0.22 4.85
CA ILE A 126 7.17 -0.19 3.46
C ILE A 126 6.75 -1.44 2.71
N ILE A 127 5.95 -1.24 1.68
CA ILE A 127 5.33 -2.28 0.86
C ILE A 127 5.83 -2.14 -0.58
N THR A 128 6.43 -3.18 -1.14
CA THR A 128 6.79 -3.20 -2.57
C THR A 128 5.72 -3.90 -3.40
N MET A 129 5.37 -3.36 -4.58
CA MET A 129 4.42 -4.01 -5.47
C MET A 129 5.12 -4.98 -6.43
N ILE A 130 4.51 -6.16 -6.55
CA ILE A 130 4.91 -7.24 -7.46
C ILE A 130 3.92 -7.25 -8.63
N GLU A 131 4.38 -6.82 -9.81
CA GLU A 131 3.50 -6.50 -10.95
C GLU A 131 4.03 -7.05 -12.28
N THR A 132 5.18 -7.75 -12.26
CA THR A 132 5.80 -8.33 -13.45
C THR A 132 6.16 -9.79 -13.23
N PRO A 133 6.30 -10.61 -14.29
CA PRO A 133 6.81 -11.97 -14.16
C PRO A 133 8.19 -12.03 -13.49
N GLU A 134 9.07 -11.09 -13.76
CA GLU A 134 10.39 -10.99 -13.11
C GLU A 134 10.26 -10.80 -11.61
N ALA A 135 9.38 -9.87 -11.19
CA ALA A 135 9.12 -9.62 -9.77
C ALA A 135 8.52 -10.85 -9.06
N VAL A 136 7.69 -11.64 -9.74
CA VAL A 136 7.15 -12.91 -9.22
C VAL A 136 8.27 -13.91 -8.94
N GLU A 137 9.25 -14.04 -9.86
CA GLU A 137 10.40 -14.92 -9.68
C GLU A 137 11.26 -14.47 -8.49
N ASN A 138 11.44 -13.17 -8.31
CA ASN A 138 12.27 -12.54 -7.30
C ASN A 138 11.53 -12.26 -5.98
N ALA A 139 10.26 -12.63 -5.83
CA ALA A 139 9.39 -12.20 -4.72
C ALA A 139 9.98 -12.51 -3.33
N GLN A 140 10.61 -13.69 -3.15
CA GLN A 140 11.27 -14.04 -1.89
C GLN A 140 12.50 -13.16 -1.60
N GLU A 141 13.31 -12.88 -2.62
CA GLU A 141 14.50 -12.04 -2.46
C GLU A 141 14.11 -10.59 -2.15
N ILE A 142 13.10 -10.05 -2.84
CA ILE A 142 12.52 -8.72 -2.59
C ILE A 142 11.98 -8.65 -1.16
N ALA A 143 11.17 -9.62 -0.76
CA ALA A 143 10.59 -9.68 0.58
C ALA A 143 11.65 -9.79 1.68
N SER A 144 12.78 -10.47 1.44
CA SER A 144 13.85 -10.67 2.42
C SER A 144 14.67 -9.42 2.73
N VAL A 145 14.49 -8.34 1.98
CA VAL A 145 15.21 -7.08 2.21
C VAL A 145 14.84 -6.49 3.58
N SER A 146 15.85 -6.12 4.35
CA SER A 146 15.65 -5.41 5.61
C SER A 146 15.05 -4.03 5.37
N GLY A 147 13.98 -3.67 6.09
CA GLY A 147 13.24 -2.43 5.88
C GLY A 147 12.11 -2.55 4.85
N ILE A 148 11.88 -3.74 4.26
CA ILE A 148 10.63 -4.08 3.59
C ILE A 148 9.77 -4.88 4.56
N ASP A 149 8.52 -4.49 4.75
CA ASP A 149 7.59 -5.10 5.72
C ASP A 149 6.59 -6.03 5.04
N ALA A 150 6.20 -5.69 3.82
CA ALA A 150 5.25 -6.45 3.04
C ALA A 150 5.57 -6.42 1.54
N ILE A 151 5.06 -7.42 0.82
CA ILE A 151 4.93 -7.35 -0.63
C ILE A 151 3.45 -7.40 -1.02
N LEU A 152 3.07 -6.66 -2.05
CA LEU A 152 1.70 -6.55 -2.53
C LEU A 152 1.63 -6.92 -4.01
N VAL A 153 0.78 -7.87 -4.36
CA VAL A 153 0.55 -8.20 -5.77
C VAL A 153 -0.40 -7.18 -6.40
N GLY A 154 0.05 -6.47 -7.44
CA GLY A 154 -0.77 -5.68 -8.34
C GLY A 154 -1.26 -6.55 -9.49
N SER A 155 -2.40 -7.24 -9.30
CA SER A 155 -2.82 -8.30 -10.22
C SER A 155 -3.21 -7.81 -11.61
N SER A 156 -3.61 -6.54 -11.76
CA SER A 156 -3.99 -5.97 -13.06
C SER A 156 -2.77 -5.84 -13.97
N ASP A 157 -1.72 -5.19 -13.45
CA ASP A 157 -0.47 -4.98 -14.18
C ASP A 157 0.29 -6.30 -14.38
N LEU A 158 0.28 -7.18 -13.37
CA LEU A 158 0.82 -8.53 -13.51
C LEU A 158 0.12 -9.31 -14.64
N THR A 159 -1.20 -9.29 -14.71
CA THR A 159 -1.96 -9.96 -15.77
C THR A 159 -1.61 -9.41 -17.15
N GLN A 160 -1.48 -8.10 -17.25
CA GLN A 160 -1.09 -7.41 -18.48
C GLN A 160 0.35 -7.77 -18.88
N ALA A 161 1.29 -7.74 -17.93
CA ALA A 161 2.70 -8.07 -18.16
C ALA A 161 2.92 -9.56 -18.51
N MET A 162 2.04 -10.45 -18.05
CA MET A 162 2.01 -11.88 -18.44
C MET A 162 1.39 -12.12 -19.81
N GLY A 163 0.90 -11.09 -20.52
CA GLY A 163 0.26 -11.24 -21.84
C GLY A 163 -1.21 -11.65 -21.77
N MET A 164 -1.93 -11.27 -20.72
CA MET A 164 -3.38 -11.55 -20.52
C MET A 164 -3.70 -13.05 -20.48
N PRO A 165 -3.03 -13.86 -19.64
CA PRO A 165 -3.33 -15.28 -19.50
C PRO A 165 -4.68 -15.51 -18.81
N GLY A 166 -5.08 -16.79 -18.72
CA GLY A 166 -6.29 -17.17 -17.98
C GLY A 166 -6.16 -16.94 -16.46
N PRO A 167 -7.30 -16.90 -15.74
CA PRO A 167 -7.29 -16.64 -14.28
C PRO A 167 -6.46 -17.65 -13.47
N LEU A 168 -6.35 -18.89 -13.92
CA LEU A 168 -5.60 -19.94 -13.22
C LEU A 168 -4.09 -19.68 -13.24
N GLU A 169 -3.56 -19.18 -14.37
CA GLU A 169 -2.13 -18.83 -14.48
C GLU A 169 -1.80 -17.62 -13.62
N VAL A 170 -2.69 -16.61 -13.58
CA VAL A 170 -2.53 -15.46 -12.70
C VAL A 170 -2.57 -15.89 -11.22
N ASP A 171 -3.51 -16.77 -10.85
CA ASP A 171 -3.60 -17.30 -9.49
C ASP A 171 -2.34 -18.09 -9.10
N ALA A 172 -1.77 -18.87 -10.01
CA ALA A 172 -0.50 -19.57 -9.78
C ALA A 172 0.67 -18.62 -9.53
N ALA A 173 0.75 -17.51 -10.27
CA ALA A 173 1.75 -16.47 -10.05
C ALA A 173 1.55 -15.78 -8.67
N ILE A 174 0.31 -15.45 -8.30
CA ILE A 174 -0.02 -14.90 -6.98
C ILE A 174 0.38 -15.89 -5.87
N ASP A 175 0.10 -17.17 -6.03
CA ASP A 175 0.47 -18.20 -5.06
C ASP A 175 1.99 -18.28 -4.85
N LYS A 176 2.78 -18.11 -5.91
CA LYS A 176 4.24 -18.05 -5.82
C LYS A 176 4.71 -16.85 -5.00
N VAL A 177 4.11 -15.67 -5.22
CA VAL A 177 4.42 -14.47 -4.43
C VAL A 177 4.05 -14.67 -2.96
N ILE A 178 2.87 -15.23 -2.67
CA ILE A 178 2.45 -15.56 -1.29
C ILE A 178 3.46 -16.50 -0.61
N ALA A 179 3.92 -17.52 -1.32
CA ALA A 179 4.92 -18.45 -0.81
C ALA A 179 6.26 -17.74 -0.52
N GLY A 180 6.72 -16.87 -1.43
CA GLY A 180 7.94 -16.08 -1.27
C GLY A 180 7.91 -15.14 -0.05
N ALA A 181 6.81 -14.40 0.12
CA ALA A 181 6.60 -13.52 1.29
C ALA A 181 6.65 -14.31 2.60
N LYS A 182 5.92 -15.42 2.67
CA LYS A 182 5.91 -16.31 3.86
C LYS A 182 7.28 -16.88 4.17
N ALA A 183 8.02 -17.32 3.17
CA ALA A 183 9.37 -17.85 3.34
C ALA A 183 10.33 -16.79 3.90
N ALA A 184 10.12 -15.52 3.54
CA ALA A 184 10.86 -14.38 4.10
C ALA A 184 10.30 -13.87 5.46
N GLY A 185 9.21 -14.44 5.97
CA GLY A 185 8.57 -14.00 7.21
C GLY A 185 7.90 -12.63 7.12
N LYS A 186 7.46 -12.23 5.92
CA LYS A 186 6.88 -10.90 5.64
C LYS A 186 5.37 -10.97 5.41
N LEU A 187 4.71 -9.83 5.59
CA LEU A 187 3.30 -9.68 5.24
C LEU A 187 3.12 -9.77 3.72
N VAL A 188 1.94 -10.22 3.30
CA VAL A 188 1.59 -10.27 1.89
C VAL A 188 0.21 -9.67 1.65
N GLY A 189 0.12 -8.87 0.60
CA GLY A 189 -1.09 -8.27 0.09
C GLY A 189 -1.44 -8.74 -1.31
N VAL A 190 -2.72 -8.67 -1.64
CA VAL A 190 -3.23 -8.86 -3.01
C VAL A 190 -4.23 -7.75 -3.30
N ALA A 191 -4.07 -7.09 -4.44
CA ALA A 191 -4.99 -6.10 -4.95
C ALA A 191 -5.55 -6.53 -6.32
N GLY A 192 -6.83 -6.24 -6.58
CA GLY A 192 -7.51 -6.69 -7.78
C GLY A 192 -7.86 -8.19 -7.73
N ALA A 193 -7.36 -8.98 -8.67
CA ALA A 193 -7.53 -10.45 -8.73
C ALA A 193 -9.00 -10.93 -8.59
N GLY A 194 -9.95 -10.15 -9.06
CA GLY A 194 -11.38 -10.45 -8.94
C GLY A 194 -11.96 -10.21 -7.54
N MET A 195 -11.23 -9.58 -6.64
CA MET A 195 -11.74 -9.12 -5.35
C MET A 195 -12.59 -7.86 -5.57
N THR A 196 -13.89 -8.03 -5.49
CA THR A 196 -14.88 -6.96 -5.61
C THR A 196 -15.90 -7.08 -4.50
N VAL A 197 -16.64 -6.03 -4.22
CA VAL A 197 -17.69 -6.03 -3.17
C VAL A 197 -18.76 -7.10 -3.39
N ASN A 198 -18.93 -7.59 -4.62
CA ASN A 198 -19.84 -8.68 -4.96
C ASN A 198 -19.20 -10.07 -4.91
N ASN A 199 -17.90 -10.17 -4.65
CA ASN A 199 -17.16 -11.42 -4.67
C ASN A 199 -16.38 -11.61 -3.36
N ILE A 200 -17.10 -11.65 -2.25
CA ILE A 200 -16.52 -11.86 -0.91
C ILE A 200 -15.74 -13.19 -0.84
N GLY A 201 -16.17 -14.20 -1.57
CA GLY A 201 -15.45 -15.48 -1.62
C GLY A 201 -14.00 -15.35 -2.08
N ARG A 202 -13.68 -14.34 -2.93
CA ARG A 202 -12.29 -14.09 -3.35
C ARG A 202 -11.42 -13.53 -2.22
N PHE A 203 -11.98 -12.64 -1.38
CA PHE A 203 -11.31 -12.16 -0.18
C PHE A 203 -11.05 -13.30 0.80
N GLN A 204 -12.07 -14.13 1.05
CA GLN A 204 -11.95 -15.29 1.93
C GLN A 204 -10.92 -16.29 1.41
N HIS A 205 -10.86 -16.52 0.10
CA HIS A 205 -9.87 -17.39 -0.54
C HIS A 205 -8.44 -16.93 -0.26
N PHE A 206 -8.13 -15.64 -0.48
CA PHE A 206 -6.80 -15.12 -0.22
C PHE A 206 -6.48 -15.01 1.27
N ALA A 207 -7.44 -14.61 2.10
CA ALA A 207 -7.27 -14.64 3.56
C ALA A 207 -6.95 -16.06 4.06
N GLY A 208 -7.63 -17.08 3.54
CA GLY A 208 -7.35 -18.49 3.84
C GLY A 208 -5.95 -18.95 3.40
N LYS A 209 -5.36 -18.30 2.40
CA LYS A 209 -3.96 -18.48 1.99
C LYS A 209 -2.97 -17.69 2.86
N GLY A 210 -3.46 -16.91 3.83
CA GLY A 210 -2.65 -16.12 4.76
C GLY A 210 -2.23 -14.75 4.19
N VAL A 211 -3.00 -14.21 3.24
CA VAL A 211 -2.88 -12.81 2.82
C VAL A 211 -3.49 -11.93 3.89
N GLN A 212 -2.73 -10.92 4.34
CA GLN A 212 -3.14 -10.02 5.42
C GLN A 212 -3.61 -8.64 4.91
N LEU A 213 -3.07 -8.16 3.77
CA LEU A 213 -3.46 -6.87 3.20
C LEU A 213 -4.43 -7.10 2.04
N LEU A 214 -5.69 -6.84 2.28
CA LEU A 214 -6.78 -6.99 1.32
C LEU A 214 -7.44 -5.64 1.07
N SER A 215 -7.67 -5.28 -0.17
CA SER A 215 -8.26 -3.99 -0.53
C SER A 215 -9.44 -4.12 -1.49
N ALA A 216 -10.43 -3.25 -1.35
CA ALA A 216 -11.55 -3.10 -2.28
C ALA A 216 -11.62 -1.66 -2.78
N GLY A 217 -12.00 -1.47 -4.03
CA GLY A 217 -12.12 -0.16 -4.63
C GLY A 217 -13.31 0.64 -4.07
N ALA A 218 -13.08 1.87 -3.63
CA ALA A 218 -14.15 2.77 -3.17
C ALA A 218 -15.26 2.94 -4.22
N GLN A 219 -14.88 3.01 -5.50
CA GLN A 219 -15.82 3.09 -6.62
C GLN A 219 -16.74 1.87 -6.71
N ASP A 220 -16.28 0.69 -6.30
CA ASP A 220 -17.05 -0.55 -6.40
C ASP A 220 -18.21 -0.53 -5.40
N PHE A 221 -17.98 -0.03 -4.17
CA PHE A 221 -19.05 0.19 -3.19
C PHE A 221 -20.11 1.14 -3.72
N ILE A 222 -19.69 2.30 -4.25
CA ILE A 222 -20.61 3.32 -4.80
C ILE A 222 -21.37 2.79 -6.00
N ARG A 223 -20.68 2.16 -6.94
CA ARG A 223 -21.26 1.59 -8.17
C ARG A 223 -22.26 0.50 -7.86
N GLN A 224 -21.92 -0.39 -6.92
CA GLN A 224 -22.80 -1.48 -6.51
C GLN A 224 -24.07 -0.93 -5.86
N SER A 225 -23.96 -0.15 -4.81
CA SER A 225 -25.12 0.39 -4.08
C SER A 225 -26.01 1.26 -4.98
N GLY A 226 -25.41 2.12 -5.79
CA GLY A 226 -26.15 2.95 -6.75
C GLY A 226 -26.82 2.13 -7.86
N GLY A 227 -26.14 1.09 -8.35
CA GLY A 227 -26.71 0.17 -9.34
C GLY A 227 -27.90 -0.63 -8.80
N ASP A 228 -27.80 -1.15 -7.60
CA ASP A 228 -28.88 -1.91 -6.96
C ASP A 228 -30.09 -1.01 -6.65
N PHE A 229 -29.84 0.20 -6.16
CA PHE A 229 -30.91 1.20 -5.98
C PHE A 229 -31.67 1.49 -7.27
N LEU A 230 -30.95 1.76 -8.38
CA LEU A 230 -31.59 2.04 -9.68
C LEU A 230 -32.35 0.85 -10.25
N LYS A 231 -31.85 -0.37 -10.03
CA LYS A 231 -32.57 -1.60 -10.44
C LYS A 231 -33.85 -1.81 -9.63
N ALA A 232 -33.81 -1.50 -8.33
CA ALA A 232 -34.99 -1.64 -7.46
C ALA A 232 -36.04 -0.56 -7.71
N LEU A 233 -35.66 0.59 -8.24
CA LEU A 233 -36.55 1.72 -8.54
C LEU A 233 -37.26 1.57 -9.88
N ARG A 234 -36.71 0.80 -10.82
CA ARG A 234 -37.24 0.58 -12.18
C ARG A 234 -38.01 -0.71 -12.30
#